data_7787bf32a5781c43e4f95b29130103e8
#
_entry.id   7787bf32a5781c43e4f95b29130103e8
#
_cell.length_a   1.000
_cell.length_b   1.000
_cell.length_c   1.000
_cell.angle_alpha   90.00
_cell.angle_beta   90.00
_cell.angle_gamma   90.00
#
_symmetry.space_group_name_H-M   'P 1'
#
loop_
_entity.id
_entity.type
_entity.pdbx_description
1 polymer ?
#
loop_
_entity_poly.entity_id
_entity_poly.type
_entity_poly.pdbx_seq_one_letter_code
_entity_poly.pdbx_strand_id
1 'polypeptide(L)'
;MAALQPPINKRFQMYLETRVSISEAEQLVKEAFLRNGVKEAVADSVSNALVAAEAEGQVGHGFSRVKDYIAQVKSKKINIDAEIKIEHPKPTSISIDADYGFAYPALDQAITEGALTAKEYGSAIVSIFNSHHCGALSVQVEKIAKQGLIGVMMANTPKAIAPWGGKDPFFGTNPIAFAVPRIKNDPLVIDLSLSKVARGKIMHAKKVNTKIPEGWALDSSGKPTTDPDQALKGSMLPIGEAKGSALALMVEILAATFSGGRPS
;
A
#
# COMPACT_ATOMS: atom_id res chain seq x y z
N MET A 1 -32.90 46.74 9.69
CA MET A 1 -32.07 45.97 10.65
C MET A 1 -31.16 45.03 9.85
N ALA A 2 -29.91 45.43 9.67
CA ALA A 2 -28.93 44.63 8.96
C ALA A 2 -28.24 43.70 9.96
N ALA A 3 -28.33 42.38 9.73
CA ALA A 3 -27.67 41.39 10.54
C ALA A 3 -26.16 41.39 10.24
N LEU A 4 -25.36 41.77 11.22
CA LEU A 4 -23.91 41.70 11.19
C LEU A 4 -23.49 40.22 11.18
N GLN A 5 -22.86 39.78 10.11
CA GLN A 5 -22.15 38.52 10.08
C GLN A 5 -20.89 38.61 10.94
N PRO A 6 -20.58 37.60 11.76
CA PRO A 6 -19.35 37.59 12.57
C PRO A 6 -18.11 37.53 11.67
N PRO A 7 -16.99 38.15 12.08
CA PRO A 7 -15.77 38.15 11.27
C PRO A 7 -15.22 36.75 11.11
N ILE A 8 -15.01 36.31 9.87
CA ILE A 8 -14.33 35.08 9.52
C ILE A 8 -12.91 35.16 10.08
N ASN A 9 -12.62 34.22 10.95
CA ASN A 9 -11.35 34.11 11.68
C ASN A 9 -10.20 33.83 10.67
N LYS A 10 -9.34 34.84 10.45
CA LYS A 10 -8.21 34.83 9.51
C LYS A 10 -7.13 33.77 9.78
N ARG A 11 -7.31 32.87 10.73
CA ARG A 11 -6.37 31.80 11.06
C ARG A 11 -6.48 30.54 10.17
N PHE A 12 -7.45 30.47 9.28
CA PHE A 12 -7.65 29.33 8.35
C PHE A 12 -7.16 29.57 6.92
N GLN A 13 -6.47 30.66 6.65
CA GLN A 13 -6.10 31.09 5.30
C GLN A 13 -4.62 30.90 4.99
N MET A 14 -4.01 29.77 5.38
CA MET A 14 -2.61 29.50 5.04
C MET A 14 -2.31 28.04 4.70
N TYR A 15 -3.21 27.38 4.01
CA TYR A 15 -2.83 26.28 3.13
C TYR A 15 -2.93 26.83 1.70
N LEU A 16 -1.87 27.49 1.24
CA LEU A 16 -1.68 27.73 -0.18
C LEU A 16 -1.62 26.36 -0.84
N GLU A 17 -2.67 26.00 -1.57
CA GLU A 17 -2.61 24.85 -2.48
C GLU A 17 -1.51 25.14 -3.48
N THR A 18 -0.35 24.55 -3.29
CA THR A 18 0.75 24.63 -4.23
C THR A 18 0.52 23.56 -5.28
N ARG A 19 0.25 23.96 -6.51
CA ARG A 19 0.19 23.03 -7.64
C ARG A 19 1.60 22.86 -8.17
N VAL A 20 2.03 21.60 -8.27
CA VAL A 20 3.28 21.20 -8.89
C VAL A 20 2.98 20.22 -10.03
N SER A 21 3.81 20.19 -11.06
CA SER A 21 3.72 19.15 -12.08
C SER A 21 4.16 17.80 -11.51
N ILE A 22 3.75 16.70 -12.16
CA ILE A 22 4.17 15.35 -11.75
C ILE A 22 5.70 15.26 -11.74
N SER A 23 6.37 15.77 -12.78
CA SER A 23 7.83 15.74 -12.88
C SER A 23 8.53 16.54 -11.79
N GLU A 24 8.01 17.71 -11.43
CA GLU A 24 8.53 18.49 -10.29
C GLU A 24 8.33 17.75 -8.96
N ALA A 25 7.18 17.12 -8.77
CA ALA A 25 6.90 16.33 -7.59
C ALA A 25 7.85 15.12 -7.47
N GLU A 26 8.06 14.38 -8.58
CA GLU A 26 9.01 13.27 -8.65
C GLU A 26 10.43 13.74 -8.28
N GLN A 27 10.88 14.86 -8.85
CA GLN A 27 12.20 15.41 -8.56
C GLN A 27 12.33 15.80 -7.08
N LEU A 28 11.33 16.46 -6.50
CA LEU A 28 11.35 16.86 -5.09
C LEU A 28 11.40 15.65 -4.15
N VAL A 29 10.61 14.62 -4.43
CA VAL A 29 10.59 13.39 -3.64
C VAL A 29 11.91 12.63 -3.81
N LYS A 30 12.43 12.50 -5.03
CA LYS A 30 13.74 11.91 -5.32
C LYS A 30 14.85 12.59 -4.53
N GLU A 31 14.91 13.92 -4.58
CA GLU A 31 15.93 14.69 -3.85
C GLU A 31 15.85 14.48 -2.34
N ALA A 32 14.64 14.35 -1.78
CA ALA A 32 14.45 14.06 -0.36
C ALA A 32 15.10 12.72 0.03
N PHE A 33 15.01 11.69 -0.80
CA PHE A 33 15.66 10.39 -0.57
C PHE A 33 17.17 10.44 -0.81
N LEU A 34 17.64 11.10 -1.87
CA LEU A 34 19.08 11.29 -2.15
C LEU A 34 19.80 11.97 -0.99
N ARG A 35 19.23 13.05 -0.43
CA ARG A 35 19.77 13.76 0.76
C ARG A 35 19.85 12.89 2.01
N ASN A 36 19.19 11.75 2.02
CA ASN A 36 19.24 10.77 3.11
C ASN A 36 20.03 9.50 2.75
N GLY A 37 20.89 9.57 1.71
CA GLY A 37 21.83 8.51 1.35
C GLY A 37 21.25 7.38 0.51
N VAL A 38 20.01 7.49 0.05
CA VAL A 38 19.42 6.49 -0.85
C VAL A 38 20.04 6.61 -2.24
N LYS A 39 20.42 5.49 -2.85
CA LYS A 39 21.00 5.44 -4.21
C LYS A 39 20.01 5.98 -5.25
N GLU A 40 20.53 6.62 -6.29
CA GLU A 40 19.71 7.33 -7.30
C GLU A 40 18.64 6.44 -7.93
N ALA A 41 18.99 5.26 -8.45
CA ALA A 41 18.01 4.34 -9.06
C ALA A 41 16.90 3.90 -8.10
N VAL A 42 17.23 3.74 -6.81
CA VAL A 42 16.24 3.42 -5.76
C VAL A 42 15.35 4.64 -5.49
N ALA A 43 15.93 5.83 -5.38
CA ALA A 43 15.18 7.06 -5.16
C ALA A 43 14.21 7.36 -6.32
N ASP A 44 14.60 7.09 -7.56
CA ASP A 44 13.73 7.19 -8.75
C ASP A 44 12.55 6.23 -8.64
N SER A 45 12.79 4.96 -8.39
CA SER A 45 11.72 3.96 -8.27
C SER A 45 10.73 4.31 -7.15
N VAL A 46 11.23 4.75 -5.99
CA VAL A 46 10.40 5.17 -4.85
C VAL A 46 9.60 6.42 -5.18
N SER A 47 10.23 7.46 -5.76
CA SER A 47 9.55 8.73 -6.07
C SER A 47 8.45 8.54 -7.10
N ASN A 48 8.71 7.80 -8.17
CA ASN A 48 7.72 7.50 -9.21
C ASN A 48 6.48 6.81 -8.62
N ALA A 49 6.67 5.81 -7.76
CA ALA A 49 5.56 5.09 -7.14
C ALA A 49 4.75 5.96 -6.16
N LEU A 50 5.43 6.78 -5.34
CA LEU A 50 4.75 7.66 -4.37
C LEU A 50 3.98 8.79 -5.08
N VAL A 51 4.57 9.38 -6.12
CA VAL A 51 3.92 10.45 -6.89
C VAL A 51 2.75 9.91 -7.69
N ALA A 52 2.87 8.73 -8.31
CA ALA A 52 1.75 8.09 -8.99
C ALA A 52 0.58 7.85 -8.04
N ALA A 53 0.83 7.28 -6.85
CA ALA A 53 -0.20 7.08 -5.84
C ALA A 53 -0.86 8.39 -5.37
N GLU A 54 -0.07 9.46 -5.17
CA GLU A 54 -0.61 10.78 -4.81
C GLU A 54 -1.49 11.37 -5.91
N ALA A 55 -1.03 11.29 -7.18
CA ALA A 55 -1.77 11.79 -8.34
C ALA A 55 -3.11 11.07 -8.56
N GLU A 56 -3.20 9.79 -8.19
CA GLU A 56 -4.43 9.00 -8.18
C GLU A 56 -5.33 9.27 -6.95
N GLY A 57 -4.94 10.19 -6.05
CA GLY A 57 -5.69 10.50 -4.83
C GLY A 57 -5.48 9.49 -3.69
N GLN A 58 -4.52 8.59 -3.81
CA GLN A 58 -4.17 7.62 -2.77
C GLN A 58 -3.17 8.20 -1.77
N VAL A 59 -3.50 9.35 -1.18
CA VAL A 59 -2.63 10.15 -0.29
C VAL A 59 -2.02 9.35 0.87
N GLY A 60 -2.67 8.27 1.29
CA GLY A 60 -2.14 7.35 2.31
C GLY A 60 -0.93 6.53 1.84
N HIS A 61 -0.69 6.45 0.53
CA HIS A 61 0.39 5.72 -0.12
C HIS A 61 1.30 6.64 -0.96
N GLY A 62 1.01 7.95 -0.98
CA GLY A 62 1.73 8.99 -1.68
C GLY A 62 2.70 9.78 -0.78
N PHE A 63 2.65 11.10 -0.84
CA PHE A 63 3.58 12.00 -0.14
C PHE A 63 3.60 11.83 1.37
N SER A 64 2.51 11.38 1.98
CA SER A 64 2.46 11.08 3.41
C SER A 64 3.52 10.05 3.84
N ARG A 65 4.00 9.20 2.91
CA ARG A 65 5.02 8.18 3.17
C ARG A 65 6.45 8.68 3.15
N VAL A 66 6.73 9.81 2.51
CA VAL A 66 8.09 10.34 2.39
C VAL A 66 8.77 10.49 3.75
N LYS A 67 8.09 11.15 4.69
CA LYS A 67 8.61 11.35 6.04
C LYS A 67 8.83 10.02 6.78
N ASP A 68 7.87 9.11 6.68
CA ASP A 68 7.94 7.81 7.37
C ASP A 68 9.08 6.95 6.82
N TYR A 69 9.25 6.91 5.49
CA TYR A 69 10.32 6.15 4.85
C TYR A 69 11.71 6.73 5.18
N ILE A 70 11.85 8.06 5.17
CA ILE A 70 13.12 8.70 5.59
C ILE A 70 13.43 8.37 7.06
N ALA A 71 12.45 8.36 7.94
CA ALA A 71 12.65 7.97 9.33
C ALA A 71 13.11 6.50 9.45
N GLN A 72 12.58 5.62 8.60
CA GLN A 72 12.95 4.21 8.58
C GLN A 72 14.34 3.98 7.94
N VAL A 73 14.73 4.78 6.97
CA VAL A 73 16.13 4.83 6.47
C VAL A 73 17.08 5.23 7.59
N LYS A 74 16.79 6.31 8.30
CA LYS A 74 17.62 6.81 9.42
C LYS A 74 17.73 5.81 10.56
N SER A 75 16.68 5.07 10.85
CA SER A 75 16.67 4.02 11.88
C SER A 75 17.23 2.68 11.41
N LYS A 76 17.72 2.59 10.17
CA LYS A 76 18.23 1.36 9.53
C LYS A 76 17.21 0.23 9.45
N LYS A 77 15.92 0.56 9.49
CA LYS A 77 14.85 -0.41 9.27
C LYS A 77 14.73 -0.79 7.79
N ILE A 78 15.09 0.13 6.89
CA ILE A 78 15.23 -0.11 5.45
C ILE A 78 16.71 -0.21 5.13
N ASN A 79 17.10 -1.30 4.46
CA ASN A 79 18.44 -1.47 3.92
C ASN A 79 18.57 -0.64 2.62
N ILE A 80 19.30 0.47 2.69
CA ILE A 80 19.53 1.35 1.51
C ILE A 80 20.57 0.78 0.54
N ASP A 81 21.35 -0.21 0.99
CA ASP A 81 22.36 -0.91 0.21
C ASP A 81 21.90 -2.30 -0.26
N ALA A 82 20.58 -2.55 -0.19
CA ALA A 82 19.99 -3.83 -0.55
C ALA A 82 20.41 -4.29 -1.94
N GLU A 83 20.74 -5.58 -2.03
CA GLU A 83 21.06 -6.29 -3.27
C GLU A 83 19.94 -7.26 -3.59
N ILE A 84 19.11 -6.90 -4.57
CA ILE A 84 17.97 -7.71 -4.99
C ILE A 84 18.49 -8.99 -5.66
N LYS A 85 18.02 -10.16 -5.20
CA LYS A 85 18.35 -11.45 -5.79
C LYS A 85 17.12 -12.05 -6.46
N ILE A 86 17.29 -12.50 -7.69
CA ILE A 86 16.22 -13.11 -8.50
C ILE A 86 16.60 -14.55 -8.77
N GLU A 87 15.68 -15.45 -8.47
CA GLU A 87 15.81 -16.89 -8.76
C GLU A 87 14.63 -17.36 -9.60
N HIS A 88 14.88 -18.34 -10.46
CA HIS A 88 13.87 -19.01 -11.29
C HIS A 88 13.74 -20.49 -10.89
N PRO A 89 13.03 -20.80 -9.79
CA PRO A 89 12.88 -22.19 -9.33
C PRO A 89 12.22 -23.12 -10.36
N LYS A 90 11.36 -22.55 -11.21
CA LYS A 90 10.70 -23.20 -12.36
C LYS A 90 10.55 -22.18 -13.49
N PRO A 91 10.34 -22.61 -14.73
CA PRO A 91 10.23 -21.70 -15.88
C PRO A 91 9.22 -20.56 -15.72
N THR A 92 8.09 -20.80 -15.04
CA THR A 92 7.04 -19.80 -14.80
C THR A 92 7.00 -19.26 -13.38
N SER A 93 7.97 -19.62 -12.54
CA SER A 93 8.03 -19.23 -11.13
C SER A 93 9.29 -18.41 -10.87
N ILE A 94 9.10 -17.21 -10.35
CA ILE A 94 10.18 -16.26 -10.05
C ILE A 94 10.13 -15.96 -8.54
N SER A 95 11.27 -16.01 -7.88
CA SER A 95 11.44 -15.68 -6.47
C SER A 95 12.42 -14.52 -6.33
N ILE A 96 12.03 -13.47 -5.62
CA ILE A 96 12.81 -12.24 -5.47
C ILE A 96 13.02 -11.95 -3.99
N ASP A 97 14.28 -11.98 -3.56
CA ASP A 97 14.69 -11.46 -2.26
C ASP A 97 15.03 -9.98 -2.38
N ALA A 98 14.26 -9.13 -1.72
CA ALA A 98 14.46 -7.68 -1.72
C ALA A 98 15.48 -7.21 -0.66
N ASP A 99 16.13 -8.13 0.06
CA ASP A 99 17.19 -7.87 1.03
C ASP A 99 16.84 -6.74 2.04
N TYR A 100 15.60 -6.72 2.51
CA TYR A 100 15.06 -5.69 3.43
C TYR A 100 15.15 -4.26 2.88
N GLY A 101 15.30 -4.07 1.58
CA GLY A 101 15.29 -2.79 0.90
C GLY A 101 13.89 -2.25 0.67
N PHE A 102 13.82 -1.12 -0.03
CA PHE A 102 12.56 -0.60 -0.55
C PHE A 102 11.90 -1.63 -1.47
N ALA A 103 10.58 -1.80 -1.38
CA ALA A 103 9.84 -2.75 -2.20
C ALA A 103 9.82 -2.37 -3.70
N TYR A 104 9.83 -1.07 -4.01
CA TYR A 104 9.60 -0.59 -5.37
C TYR A 104 10.63 -1.06 -6.40
N PRO A 105 11.96 -1.04 -6.15
CA PRO A 105 12.92 -1.61 -7.07
C PRO A 105 12.72 -3.11 -7.32
N ALA A 106 12.36 -3.88 -6.29
CA ALA A 106 12.05 -5.30 -6.44
C ALA A 106 10.76 -5.52 -7.24
N LEU A 107 9.75 -4.66 -7.07
CA LEU A 107 8.51 -4.68 -7.84
C LEU A 107 8.76 -4.33 -9.32
N ASP A 108 9.60 -3.35 -9.62
CA ASP A 108 9.94 -2.99 -10.99
C ASP A 108 10.64 -4.16 -11.72
N GLN A 109 11.54 -4.88 -11.03
CA GLN A 109 12.17 -6.11 -11.54
C GLN A 109 11.13 -7.24 -11.68
N ALA A 110 10.27 -7.43 -10.68
CA ALA A 110 9.21 -8.45 -10.69
C ALA A 110 8.26 -8.27 -11.88
N ILE A 111 7.88 -7.03 -12.17
CA ILE A 111 6.99 -6.71 -13.29
C ILE A 111 7.71 -6.96 -14.62
N THR A 112 8.97 -6.61 -14.74
CA THR A 112 9.77 -6.83 -15.96
C THR A 112 9.95 -8.32 -16.22
N GLU A 113 10.49 -9.06 -15.27
CA GLU A 113 10.75 -10.51 -15.39
C GLU A 113 9.45 -11.31 -15.55
N GLY A 114 8.44 -10.99 -14.74
CA GLY A 114 7.14 -11.63 -14.82
C GLY A 114 6.44 -11.41 -16.16
N ALA A 115 6.56 -10.22 -16.74
CA ALA A 115 5.97 -9.92 -18.05
C ALA A 115 6.69 -10.66 -19.18
N LEU A 116 8.01 -10.75 -19.16
CA LEU A 116 8.77 -11.53 -20.15
C LEU A 116 8.38 -13.00 -20.06
N THR A 117 8.38 -13.57 -18.86
CA THR A 117 8.00 -14.96 -18.61
C THR A 117 6.55 -15.24 -19.04
N ALA A 118 5.60 -14.35 -18.70
CA ALA A 118 4.20 -14.53 -19.10
C ALA A 118 3.99 -14.46 -20.60
N LYS A 119 4.75 -13.63 -21.32
CA LYS A 119 4.69 -13.58 -22.81
C LYS A 119 5.25 -14.85 -23.45
N GLU A 120 6.26 -15.46 -22.85
CA GLU A 120 6.88 -16.69 -23.36
C GLU A 120 6.05 -17.94 -23.03
N TYR A 121 5.59 -18.07 -21.77
CA TYR A 121 4.94 -19.30 -21.26
C TYR A 121 3.43 -19.18 -21.07
N GLY A 122 2.83 -18.01 -21.29
CA GLY A 122 1.40 -17.75 -21.09
C GLY A 122 1.01 -17.28 -19.68
N SER A 123 1.86 -17.49 -18.68
CA SER A 123 1.66 -17.02 -17.31
C SER A 123 2.97 -16.98 -16.53
N ALA A 124 3.01 -16.18 -15.46
CA ALA A 124 4.09 -16.18 -14.50
C ALA A 124 3.55 -15.98 -13.07
N ILE A 125 4.20 -16.60 -12.10
CA ILE A 125 4.01 -16.33 -10.67
C ILE A 125 5.31 -15.73 -10.13
N VAL A 126 5.21 -14.56 -9.52
CA VAL A 126 6.35 -13.88 -8.91
C VAL A 126 6.09 -13.71 -7.41
N SER A 127 6.99 -14.19 -6.59
CA SER A 127 7.00 -13.96 -5.14
C SER A 127 8.11 -13.00 -4.77
N ILE A 128 7.80 -12.03 -3.89
CA ILE A 128 8.79 -11.09 -3.34
C ILE A 128 8.75 -11.23 -1.82
N PHE A 129 9.90 -11.37 -1.21
CA PHE A 129 10.04 -11.46 0.26
C PHE A 129 11.18 -10.58 0.76
N ASN A 130 11.32 -10.44 2.08
CA ASN A 130 12.25 -9.53 2.71
C ASN A 130 12.12 -8.09 2.15
N SER A 131 10.92 -7.66 1.79
CA SER A 131 10.69 -6.32 1.25
C SER A 131 10.06 -5.40 2.29
N HIS A 132 10.25 -4.11 2.12
CA HIS A 132 9.54 -3.07 2.85
C HIS A 132 8.12 -2.86 2.26
N HIS A 133 7.39 -1.86 2.78
CA HIS A 133 6.04 -1.50 2.33
C HIS A 133 5.99 -1.24 0.82
N CYS A 134 5.03 -1.86 0.13
CA CYS A 134 4.90 -1.85 -1.33
C CYS A 134 3.99 -0.74 -1.90
N GLY A 135 3.47 0.15 -1.04
CA GLY A 135 2.63 1.26 -1.47
C GLY A 135 1.23 0.83 -1.94
N ALA A 136 0.71 1.54 -2.94
CA ALA A 136 -0.54 1.23 -3.60
C ALA A 136 -0.35 0.11 -4.62
N LEU A 137 -1.14 -0.96 -4.49
CA LEU A 137 -1.04 -2.10 -5.41
C LEU A 137 -1.57 -1.74 -6.80
N SER A 138 -2.55 -0.83 -6.88
CA SER A 138 -3.10 -0.30 -8.14
C SER A 138 -2.01 0.16 -9.10
N VAL A 139 -1.06 0.95 -8.60
CA VAL A 139 0.07 1.46 -9.38
C VAL A 139 0.89 0.33 -10.00
N GLN A 140 1.07 -0.77 -9.28
CA GLN A 140 1.89 -1.89 -9.74
C GLN A 140 1.15 -2.77 -10.75
N VAL A 141 -0.10 -3.12 -10.48
CA VAL A 141 -0.89 -3.93 -11.42
C VAL A 141 -1.22 -3.17 -12.70
N GLU A 142 -1.34 -1.84 -12.64
CA GLU A 142 -1.50 -1.00 -13.81
C GLU A 142 -0.28 -1.07 -14.75
N LYS A 143 0.95 -1.08 -14.20
CA LYS A 143 2.19 -1.28 -14.97
C LYS A 143 2.18 -2.62 -15.74
N ILE A 144 1.63 -3.69 -15.13
CA ILE A 144 1.47 -5.00 -15.79
C ILE A 144 0.45 -4.89 -16.93
N ALA A 145 -0.70 -4.27 -16.67
CA ALA A 145 -1.76 -4.13 -17.67
C ALA A 145 -1.34 -3.26 -18.87
N LYS A 146 -0.52 -2.22 -18.65
CA LYS A 146 0.08 -1.40 -19.71
C LYS A 146 1.01 -2.21 -20.65
N GLN A 147 1.48 -3.38 -20.22
CA GLN A 147 2.25 -4.31 -21.07
C GLN A 147 1.39 -5.32 -21.83
N GLY A 148 0.05 -5.17 -21.79
CA GLY A 148 -0.91 -6.03 -22.48
C GLY A 148 -1.24 -7.32 -21.72
N LEU A 149 -0.96 -7.39 -20.42
CA LEU A 149 -1.14 -8.57 -19.57
C LEU A 149 -2.24 -8.33 -18.52
N ILE A 150 -2.84 -9.40 -18.03
CA ILE A 150 -3.67 -9.35 -16.82
C ILE A 150 -2.74 -9.42 -15.62
N GLY A 151 -2.84 -8.45 -14.71
CA GLY A 151 -2.07 -8.40 -13.48
C GLY A 151 -2.94 -8.69 -12.26
N VAL A 152 -2.46 -9.56 -11.38
CA VAL A 152 -3.03 -9.77 -10.04
C VAL A 152 -1.90 -9.60 -9.03
N MET A 153 -2.12 -8.82 -8.01
CA MET A 153 -1.14 -8.63 -6.92
C MET A 153 -1.83 -8.77 -5.56
N MET A 154 -1.13 -9.41 -4.66
CA MET A 154 -1.56 -9.57 -3.27
C MET A 154 -0.40 -9.22 -2.35
N ALA A 155 -0.71 -8.65 -1.19
CA ALA A 155 0.30 -8.37 -0.18
C ALA A 155 -0.27 -8.63 1.21
N ASN A 156 0.53 -9.21 2.11
CA ASN A 156 0.23 -9.19 3.52
C ASN A 156 0.71 -7.87 4.14
N THR A 157 0.11 -7.49 5.26
CA THR A 157 0.44 -6.28 6.00
C THR A 157 0.45 -6.57 7.49
N PRO A 158 1.01 -5.71 8.34
CA PRO A 158 0.94 -5.90 9.78
C PRO A 158 -0.48 -6.14 10.27
N LYS A 159 -0.66 -7.03 11.23
CA LYS A 159 -1.95 -7.47 11.77
C LYS A 159 -2.89 -6.31 12.12
N ALA A 160 -4.12 -6.42 11.67
CA ALA A 160 -5.16 -5.41 11.82
C ALA A 160 -6.57 -5.99 11.91
N ILE A 161 -6.82 -7.13 11.24
CA ILE A 161 -8.15 -7.76 11.14
C ILE A 161 -8.20 -8.99 12.03
N ALA A 162 -9.25 -9.11 12.84
CA ALA A 162 -9.53 -10.36 13.55
C ALA A 162 -10.18 -11.40 12.58
N PRO A 163 -9.89 -12.68 12.71
CA PRO A 163 -10.68 -13.73 12.07
C PRO A 163 -12.15 -13.58 12.44
N TRP A 164 -13.04 -13.94 11.52
CA TRP A 164 -14.48 -13.85 11.77
C TRP A 164 -14.88 -14.65 13.02
N GLY A 165 -15.56 -13.98 13.95
CA GLY A 165 -15.90 -14.53 15.27
C GLY A 165 -14.82 -14.38 16.33
N GLY A 166 -13.62 -13.94 15.95
CA GLY A 166 -12.52 -13.60 16.86
C GLY A 166 -12.52 -12.13 17.24
N LYS A 167 -11.61 -11.76 18.17
CA LYS A 167 -11.42 -10.38 18.63
C LYS A 167 -10.00 -9.86 18.45
N ASP A 168 -9.02 -10.75 18.47
CA ASP A 168 -7.62 -10.37 18.40
C ASP A 168 -7.18 -10.23 16.94
N PRO A 169 -6.45 -9.15 16.58
CA PRO A 169 -5.96 -8.98 15.22
C PRO A 169 -4.96 -10.08 14.87
N PHE A 170 -5.19 -10.77 13.77
CA PHE A 170 -4.39 -11.88 13.27
C PHE A 170 -3.92 -11.64 11.83
N PHE A 171 -4.82 -11.24 10.93
CA PHE A 171 -4.48 -10.90 9.55
C PHE A 171 -4.15 -9.42 9.42
N GLY A 172 -3.31 -9.07 8.45
CA GLY A 172 -3.20 -7.72 7.96
C GLY A 172 -4.48 -7.24 7.25
N THR A 173 -4.44 -6.06 6.65
CA THR A 173 -5.52 -5.60 5.74
C THR A 173 -5.50 -6.34 4.41
N ASN A 174 -4.43 -7.06 4.14
CA ASN A 174 -4.20 -8.05 3.09
C ASN A 174 -4.85 -7.66 1.75
N PRO A 175 -4.38 -6.57 1.10
CA PRO A 175 -5.00 -6.06 -0.11
C PRO A 175 -4.85 -7.02 -1.29
N ILE A 176 -5.84 -6.96 -2.19
CA ILE A 176 -5.83 -7.61 -3.50
C ILE A 176 -6.01 -6.53 -4.55
N ALA A 177 -5.15 -6.52 -5.56
CA ALA A 177 -5.31 -5.69 -6.73
C ALA A 177 -5.36 -6.53 -8.00
N PHE A 178 -6.10 -6.04 -8.98
CA PHE A 178 -6.30 -6.63 -10.29
C PHE A 178 -6.28 -5.55 -11.35
N ALA A 179 -5.63 -5.81 -12.48
CA ALA A 179 -5.73 -4.92 -13.63
C ALA A 179 -5.81 -5.73 -14.94
N VAL A 180 -6.52 -5.16 -15.90
CA VAL A 180 -6.67 -5.73 -17.25
C VAL A 180 -6.56 -4.62 -18.30
N PRO A 181 -5.83 -4.86 -19.41
CA PRO A 181 -5.73 -3.90 -20.51
C PRO A 181 -7.08 -3.67 -21.17
N ARG A 182 -7.27 -2.47 -21.71
CA ARG A 182 -8.43 -2.12 -22.54
C ARG A 182 -7.97 -1.59 -23.89
N ILE A 183 -8.73 -1.83 -24.96
CA ILE A 183 -8.31 -1.50 -26.34
C ILE A 183 -8.14 0.01 -26.56
N LYS A 184 -9.01 0.85 -26.00
CA LYS A 184 -9.07 2.29 -26.32
C LYS A 184 -8.91 3.20 -25.09
N ASN A 185 -8.76 2.65 -23.92
CA ASN A 185 -8.74 3.41 -22.65
C ASN A 185 -7.61 2.92 -21.76
N ASP A 186 -7.34 3.66 -20.69
CA ASP A 186 -6.46 3.19 -19.63
C ASP A 186 -6.94 1.84 -19.09
N PRO A 187 -6.05 1.02 -18.53
CA PRO A 187 -6.41 -0.25 -17.93
C PRO A 187 -7.58 -0.13 -16.94
N LEU A 188 -8.41 -1.18 -16.83
CA LEU A 188 -9.30 -1.32 -15.71
C LEU A 188 -8.49 -1.79 -14.50
N VAL A 189 -8.54 -1.04 -13.41
CA VAL A 189 -7.82 -1.35 -12.17
C VAL A 189 -8.79 -1.49 -11.01
N ILE A 190 -8.61 -2.52 -10.21
CA ILE A 190 -9.30 -2.77 -8.94
C ILE A 190 -8.23 -2.93 -7.88
N ASP A 191 -8.31 -2.17 -6.79
CA ASP A 191 -7.43 -2.28 -5.63
C ASP A 191 -8.27 -2.12 -4.37
N LEU A 192 -8.26 -3.11 -3.51
CA LEU A 192 -9.06 -3.12 -2.30
C LEU A 192 -8.36 -3.83 -1.15
N SER A 193 -8.47 -3.29 0.05
CA SER A 193 -8.13 -3.99 1.28
C SER A 193 -9.24 -4.96 1.67
N LEU A 194 -8.89 -6.01 2.39
CA LEU A 194 -9.87 -6.99 2.90
C LEU A 194 -10.45 -6.59 4.27
N SER A 195 -10.09 -5.43 4.79
CA SER A 195 -10.79 -4.82 5.91
C SER A 195 -12.05 -4.09 5.46
N LYS A 196 -13.05 -3.98 6.34
CA LYS A 196 -14.30 -3.26 6.09
C LYS A 196 -14.08 -1.82 5.64
N VAL A 197 -12.99 -1.22 6.10
CA VAL A 197 -12.57 0.16 5.80
C VAL A 197 -11.04 0.25 5.83
N ALA A 198 -10.46 1.17 5.08
CA ALA A 198 -9.03 1.44 5.16
C ALA A 198 -8.66 1.97 6.57
N ARG A 199 -7.59 1.45 7.17
CA ARG A 199 -7.11 1.86 8.51
C ARG A 199 -6.86 3.37 8.61
N GLY A 200 -6.42 4.00 7.53
CA GLY A 200 -6.23 5.44 7.44
C GLY A 200 -7.48 6.26 7.74
N LYS A 201 -8.69 5.76 7.42
CA LYS A 201 -9.95 6.45 7.76
C LYS A 201 -10.20 6.47 9.27
N ILE A 202 -9.86 5.39 9.98
CA ILE A 202 -9.95 5.36 11.46
C ILE A 202 -8.94 6.31 12.07
N MET A 203 -7.70 6.32 11.57
CA MET A 203 -6.65 7.25 12.02
C MET A 203 -7.04 8.72 11.77
N HIS A 204 -7.65 9.00 10.62
CA HIS A 204 -8.16 10.33 10.31
C HIS A 204 -9.27 10.74 11.27
N ALA A 205 -10.26 9.88 11.52
CA ALA A 205 -11.34 10.14 12.47
C ALA A 205 -10.81 10.47 13.87
N LYS A 206 -9.78 9.73 14.35
CA LYS A 206 -9.07 10.06 15.57
C LYS A 206 -8.44 11.45 15.53
N LYS A 207 -7.74 11.80 14.44
CA LYS A 207 -7.06 13.10 14.29
C LYS A 207 -8.03 14.28 14.34
N VAL A 208 -9.23 14.12 13.77
CA VAL A 208 -10.27 15.17 13.75
C VAL A 208 -11.30 15.01 14.87
N ASN A 209 -11.06 14.10 15.80
CA ASN A 209 -11.91 13.83 16.97
C ASN A 209 -13.38 13.55 16.60
N THR A 210 -13.61 12.70 15.61
CA THR A 210 -14.94 12.27 15.17
C THR A 210 -15.14 10.78 15.39
N LYS A 211 -16.39 10.36 15.58
CA LYS A 211 -16.75 8.94 15.67
C LYS A 211 -16.61 8.25 14.32
N ILE A 212 -16.31 6.96 14.35
CA ILE A 212 -16.37 6.08 13.18
C ILE A 212 -17.75 5.39 13.12
N PRO A 213 -18.21 4.97 11.92
CA PRO A 213 -19.41 4.15 11.78
C PRO A 213 -19.31 2.84 12.55
N GLU A 214 -20.45 2.38 13.05
CA GLU A 214 -20.56 1.04 13.62
C GLU A 214 -20.24 -0.03 12.59
N GLY A 215 -19.66 -1.16 13.03
CA GLY A 215 -19.29 -2.26 12.13
C GLY A 215 -17.97 -2.06 11.39
N TRP A 216 -17.17 -1.05 11.72
CA TRP A 216 -15.82 -0.89 11.20
C TRP A 216 -14.77 -1.63 12.03
N ALA A 217 -14.95 -1.65 13.35
CA ALA A 217 -13.97 -2.19 14.28
C ALA A 217 -14.59 -2.70 15.58
N LEU A 218 -13.79 -3.49 16.28
CA LEU A 218 -14.00 -3.92 17.65
C LEU A 218 -13.01 -3.21 18.58
N ASP A 219 -13.38 -3.01 19.84
CA ASP A 219 -12.46 -2.61 20.89
C ASP A 219 -11.57 -3.80 21.35
N SER A 220 -10.66 -3.57 22.28
CA SER A 220 -9.78 -4.61 22.82
C SER A 220 -10.52 -5.73 23.57
N SER A 221 -11.78 -5.52 23.98
CA SER A 221 -12.63 -6.56 24.58
C SER A 221 -13.39 -7.39 23.54
N GLY A 222 -13.37 -7.00 22.26
CA GLY A 222 -14.08 -7.64 21.17
C GLY A 222 -15.50 -7.12 20.96
N LYS A 223 -15.86 -5.98 21.55
CA LYS A 223 -17.16 -5.36 21.35
C LYS A 223 -17.11 -4.33 20.20
N PRO A 224 -18.20 -4.21 19.41
CA PRO A 224 -18.30 -3.15 18.40
C PRO A 224 -18.08 -1.77 19.01
N THR A 225 -17.31 -0.93 18.31
CA THR A 225 -17.00 0.42 18.78
C THR A 225 -17.15 1.46 17.68
N THR A 226 -17.60 2.67 18.07
CA THR A 226 -17.61 3.87 17.23
C THR A 226 -16.51 4.86 17.65
N ASP A 227 -15.72 4.53 18.67
CA ASP A 227 -14.60 5.32 19.15
C ASP A 227 -13.33 4.94 18.38
N PRO A 228 -12.70 5.86 17.61
CA PRO A 228 -11.51 5.56 16.85
C PRO A 228 -10.29 5.20 17.72
N ASP A 229 -10.19 5.69 18.95
CA ASP A 229 -9.11 5.31 19.86
C ASP A 229 -9.23 3.86 20.34
N GLN A 230 -10.46 3.42 20.66
CA GLN A 230 -10.73 2.04 21.03
C GLN A 230 -10.56 1.10 19.82
N ALA A 231 -10.99 1.53 18.63
CA ALA A 231 -10.81 0.78 17.39
C ALA A 231 -9.33 0.52 17.05
N LEU A 232 -8.46 1.52 17.28
CA LEU A 232 -7.02 1.39 17.04
C LEU A 232 -6.29 0.50 18.05
N LYS A 233 -6.89 0.28 19.22
CA LYS A 233 -6.39 -0.64 20.26
C LYS A 233 -6.94 -2.06 20.12
N GLY A 234 -8.04 -2.22 19.40
CA GLY A 234 -8.68 -3.48 19.13
C GLY A 234 -8.37 -4.00 17.72
N SER A 235 -9.39 -4.43 16.99
CA SER A 235 -9.25 -5.00 15.66
C SER A 235 -10.26 -4.42 14.68
N MET A 236 -9.88 -4.41 13.41
CA MET A 236 -10.78 -4.08 12.30
C MET A 236 -11.62 -5.29 11.92
N LEU A 237 -12.80 -5.04 11.35
CA LEU A 237 -13.64 -6.11 10.81
C LEU A 237 -13.29 -6.39 9.34
N PRO A 238 -13.39 -7.65 8.88
CA PRO A 238 -13.18 -8.00 7.48
C PRO A 238 -14.33 -7.51 6.60
N ILE A 239 -14.05 -7.23 5.33
CA ILE A 239 -15.06 -6.96 4.32
C ILE A 239 -15.90 -8.23 4.11
N GLY A 240 -17.24 -8.11 3.99
CA GLY A 240 -18.09 -9.29 3.74
C GLY A 240 -17.99 -10.38 4.81
N GLU A 241 -17.63 -10.01 6.04
CA GLU A 241 -17.69 -10.89 7.21
C GLU A 241 -16.83 -12.16 7.07
N ALA A 242 -17.41 -13.36 7.24
CA ALA A 242 -16.69 -14.62 7.13
C ALA A 242 -16.02 -14.82 5.76
N LYS A 243 -16.62 -14.32 4.67
CA LYS A 243 -16.04 -14.41 3.32
C LYS A 243 -14.75 -13.60 3.20
N GLY A 244 -14.74 -12.36 3.71
CA GLY A 244 -13.54 -11.52 3.72
C GLY A 244 -12.46 -12.06 4.65
N SER A 245 -12.84 -12.68 5.77
CA SER A 245 -11.88 -13.38 6.65
C SER A 245 -11.21 -14.56 5.93
N ALA A 246 -11.96 -15.34 5.16
CA ALA A 246 -11.43 -16.44 4.36
C ALA A 246 -10.48 -15.93 3.25
N LEU A 247 -10.84 -14.82 2.58
CA LEU A 247 -9.95 -14.17 1.60
C LEU A 247 -8.68 -13.63 2.26
N ALA A 248 -8.76 -13.03 3.46
CA ALA A 248 -7.60 -12.54 4.18
C ALA A 248 -6.62 -13.68 4.54
N LEU A 249 -7.14 -14.86 4.93
CA LEU A 249 -6.33 -16.06 5.14
C LEU A 249 -5.68 -16.54 3.85
N MET A 250 -6.41 -16.54 2.73
CA MET A 250 -5.84 -16.93 1.42
C MET A 250 -4.69 -15.99 1.02
N VAL A 251 -4.85 -14.68 1.19
CA VAL A 251 -3.78 -13.71 0.90
C VAL A 251 -2.60 -13.92 1.84
N GLU A 252 -2.84 -14.18 3.13
CA GLU A 252 -1.76 -14.45 4.10
C GLU A 252 -0.93 -15.68 3.68
N ILE A 253 -1.59 -16.75 3.23
CA ILE A 253 -0.90 -17.94 2.75
C ILE A 253 -0.07 -17.63 1.49
N LEU A 254 -0.66 -16.94 0.52
CA LEU A 254 0.00 -16.66 -0.77
C LEU A 254 1.12 -15.62 -0.63
N ALA A 255 0.87 -14.52 0.08
CA ALA A 255 1.80 -13.39 0.16
C ALA A 255 2.87 -13.55 1.25
N ALA A 256 2.67 -14.41 2.25
CA ALA A 256 3.64 -14.65 3.31
C ALA A 256 4.18 -16.08 3.29
N THR A 257 3.34 -17.08 3.58
CA THR A 257 3.80 -18.45 3.77
C THR A 257 4.41 -19.04 2.48
N PHE A 258 3.69 -18.88 1.35
CA PHE A 258 4.15 -19.39 0.05
C PHE A 258 5.38 -18.65 -0.47
N SER A 259 5.47 -17.34 -0.26
CA SER A 259 6.60 -16.52 -0.70
C SER A 259 7.86 -16.70 0.15
N GLY A 260 7.79 -17.38 1.30
CA GLY A 260 8.86 -17.44 2.29
C GLY A 260 8.99 -16.17 3.13
N GLY A 261 8.01 -15.25 3.04
CA GLY A 261 7.93 -14.04 3.86
C GLY A 261 7.46 -14.31 5.29
N ARG A 262 7.46 -13.28 6.10
CA ARG A 262 6.93 -13.34 7.48
C ARG A 262 5.42 -13.12 7.49
N PRO A 263 4.65 -13.93 8.22
CA PRO A 263 3.23 -13.67 8.46
C PRO A 263 2.98 -12.35 9.17
N SER A 264 1.74 -11.86 9.08
CA SER A 264 1.25 -10.59 9.68
C SER A 264 1.43 -10.50 11.19
#